data_31abf8a73525f7a5c175579acc5ea80a
#
_entry.id   31abf8a73525f7a5c175579acc5ea80a
#
_cell.length_a   1.000
_cell.length_b   1.000
_cell.length_c   1.000
_cell.angle_alpha   90.00
_cell.angle_beta   90.00
_cell.angle_gamma   90.00
#
_symmetry.space_group_name_H-M   'P 1'
#
loop_
_entity.id
_entity.type
_entity.pdbx_description
1 polymer ?
#
loop_
_entity_poly.entity_id
_entity_poly.type
_entity_poly.pdbx_seq_one_letter_code
_entity_poly.pdbx_strand_id
1 'polypeptide(L)'
;MSLFAIGDFHLSGEPPAKPMEVFSPNWENHFEKIRHNWLTKITETDTVIICGDTSWAMSLEAAMQDLNRIAALPGQKIILRGNHDYWWTSLKKMQQATEGKFMFLQNNFFACGDVAVCGSRGWILPSSEAFTDDDRHIYLREGIRLENSLAAAKNAGFNKFVAALHYPPLYKADEETIFTELFAKYGVAHCVFGHIHGQDAGNIFEGETRDVTYKLVSCDTQNFMPQLVLP
;
A
#
# COMPACT_ATOMS: atom_id res chain seq x y z
N MET A 1 18.14 -7.03 6.49
CA MET A 1 16.66 -7.17 6.36
C MET A 1 16.10 -5.77 6.34
N SER A 2 15.75 -5.33 5.17
CA SER A 2 15.27 -3.97 4.94
C SER A 2 13.77 -3.98 4.62
N LEU A 3 13.10 -2.87 4.88
CA LEU A 3 11.69 -2.65 4.56
C LEU A 3 11.57 -1.74 3.35
N PHE A 4 10.90 -2.21 2.31
CA PHE A 4 10.61 -1.45 1.10
C PHE A 4 9.11 -1.28 0.92
N ALA A 5 8.71 -0.36 0.04
CA ALA A 5 7.32 -0.17 -0.34
C ALA A 5 7.19 0.16 -1.84
N ILE A 6 6.08 -0.27 -2.42
CA ILE A 6 5.65 0.02 -3.79
C ILE A 6 4.13 -0.16 -3.85
N GLY A 7 3.42 0.50 -4.73
CA GLY A 7 1.97 0.35 -4.89
C GLY A 7 1.55 0.36 -6.35
N ASP A 8 0.26 0.12 -6.56
CA ASP A 8 -0.42 0.42 -7.81
C ASP A 8 0.12 -0.34 -9.03
N PHE A 9 0.26 -1.65 -8.88
CA PHE A 9 0.76 -2.51 -9.97
C PHE A 9 -0.21 -2.59 -11.14
N HIS A 10 -1.51 -2.50 -10.86
CA HIS A 10 -2.57 -2.53 -11.87
C HIS A 10 -2.43 -3.66 -12.89
N LEU A 11 -2.07 -4.86 -12.43
CA LEU A 11 -1.96 -6.03 -13.29
C LEU A 11 -3.36 -6.49 -13.77
N SER A 12 -3.40 -7.15 -14.90
CA SER A 12 -4.67 -7.63 -15.48
C SER A 12 -4.50 -8.91 -16.29
N GLY A 13 -3.63 -9.79 -15.81
CA GLY A 13 -3.32 -11.06 -16.46
C GLY A 13 -2.17 -10.99 -17.47
N GLU A 14 -1.96 -12.10 -18.19
CA GLU A 14 -0.95 -12.23 -19.24
C GLU A 14 -1.53 -13.04 -20.40
N PRO A 15 -1.77 -12.44 -21.59
CA PRO A 15 -1.60 -11.02 -21.89
C PRO A 15 -2.57 -10.12 -21.11
N PRO A 16 -2.24 -8.82 -20.89
CA PRO A 16 -3.07 -7.94 -20.09
C PRO A 16 -4.45 -7.69 -20.71
N ALA A 17 -5.51 -7.94 -19.93
CA ALA A 17 -6.89 -7.65 -20.33
C ALA A 17 -7.23 -6.15 -20.27
N LYS A 18 -6.53 -5.41 -19.42
CA LYS A 18 -6.60 -3.94 -19.28
C LYS A 18 -5.17 -3.37 -19.33
N PRO A 19 -4.62 -3.15 -20.53
CA PRO A 19 -3.27 -2.64 -20.67
C PRO A 19 -3.18 -1.20 -20.14
N MET A 20 -2.23 -0.96 -19.24
CA MET A 20 -2.05 0.35 -18.60
C MET A 20 -1.41 1.40 -19.52
N GLU A 21 -0.76 1.00 -20.61
CA GLU A 21 -0.20 1.90 -21.62
C GLU A 21 -1.24 2.79 -22.31
N VAL A 22 -2.54 2.48 -22.19
CA VAL A 22 -3.62 3.35 -22.67
C VAL A 22 -3.70 4.67 -21.89
N PHE A 23 -3.20 4.70 -20.66
CA PHE A 23 -3.16 5.90 -19.83
C PHE A 23 -1.88 6.71 -20.04
N SER A 24 -0.75 6.04 -20.25
CA SER A 24 0.52 6.68 -20.57
C SER A 24 1.50 5.66 -21.15
N PRO A 25 2.33 6.02 -22.16
CA PRO A 25 3.38 5.16 -22.67
C PRO A 25 4.40 4.70 -21.62
N ASN A 26 4.50 5.43 -20.49
CA ASN A 26 5.37 5.02 -19.37
C ASN A 26 5.01 3.64 -18.82
N TRP A 27 3.74 3.23 -18.92
CA TRP A 27 3.26 1.94 -18.44
C TRP A 27 3.55 0.75 -19.36
N GLU A 28 4.11 0.99 -20.54
CA GLU A 28 4.49 -0.11 -21.44
C GLU A 28 5.40 -1.11 -20.72
N ASN A 29 5.02 -2.39 -20.72
CA ASN A 29 5.73 -3.48 -20.05
C ASN A 29 6.05 -3.19 -18.56
N HIS A 30 5.16 -2.50 -17.86
CA HIS A 30 5.40 -2.01 -16.50
C HIS A 30 5.74 -3.10 -15.50
N PHE A 31 5.12 -4.29 -15.59
CA PHE A 31 5.47 -5.39 -14.67
C PHE A 31 6.92 -5.85 -14.86
N GLU A 32 7.42 -5.91 -16.09
CA GLU A 32 8.82 -6.28 -16.33
C GLU A 32 9.79 -5.20 -15.82
N LYS A 33 9.40 -3.92 -15.87
CA LYS A 33 10.16 -2.84 -15.22
C LYS A 33 10.18 -3.01 -13.70
N ILE A 34 9.01 -3.27 -13.07
CA ILE A 34 8.91 -3.56 -11.64
C ILE A 34 9.79 -4.77 -11.30
N ARG A 35 9.63 -5.87 -12.02
CA ARG A 35 10.38 -7.11 -11.81
C ARG A 35 11.89 -6.89 -11.90
N HIS A 36 12.36 -6.22 -12.95
CA HIS A 36 13.77 -5.89 -13.12
C HIS A 36 14.32 -5.10 -11.93
N ASN A 37 13.64 -4.00 -11.58
CA ASN A 37 14.04 -3.13 -10.48
C ASN A 37 13.97 -3.84 -9.12
N TRP A 38 12.94 -4.67 -8.91
CA TRP A 38 12.80 -5.49 -7.71
C TRP A 38 13.98 -6.42 -7.52
N LEU A 39 14.37 -7.17 -8.56
CA LEU A 39 15.49 -8.12 -8.51
C LEU A 39 16.85 -7.44 -8.30
N THR A 40 16.99 -6.14 -8.57
CA THR A 40 18.22 -5.38 -8.29
C THR A 40 18.32 -4.87 -6.86
N LYS A 41 17.18 -4.82 -6.11
CA LYS A 41 17.10 -4.15 -4.81
C LYS A 41 16.74 -5.10 -3.67
N ILE A 42 15.87 -6.08 -3.93
CA ILE A 42 15.21 -6.90 -2.92
C ILE A 42 15.88 -8.28 -2.85
N THR A 43 16.17 -8.70 -1.64
CA THR A 43 16.68 -10.06 -1.33
C THR A 43 15.61 -10.89 -0.63
N GLU A 44 15.87 -12.19 -0.46
CA GLU A 44 14.93 -13.12 0.22
C GLU A 44 14.65 -12.72 1.69
N THR A 45 15.54 -11.98 2.31
CA THR A 45 15.41 -11.58 3.73
C THR A 45 14.67 -10.26 3.90
N ASP A 46 14.39 -9.53 2.82
CA ASP A 46 13.72 -8.22 2.88
C ASP A 46 12.21 -8.35 2.89
N THR A 47 11.55 -7.30 3.32
CA THR A 47 10.09 -7.19 3.33
C THR A 47 9.65 -6.04 2.42
N VAL A 48 8.63 -6.27 1.61
CA VAL A 48 8.05 -5.26 0.72
C VAL A 48 6.58 -5.05 1.04
N ILE A 49 6.20 -3.80 1.30
CA ILE A 49 4.81 -3.38 1.44
C ILE A 49 4.27 -3.06 0.04
N ILE A 50 3.16 -3.69 -0.35
CA ILE A 50 2.43 -3.39 -1.58
C ILE A 50 1.19 -2.59 -1.20
N CYS A 51 1.20 -1.30 -1.53
CA CYS A 51 0.22 -0.30 -1.07
C CYS A 51 -1.09 -0.29 -1.88
N GLY A 52 -1.60 -1.48 -2.24
CA GLY A 52 -2.90 -1.64 -2.92
C GLY A 52 -2.82 -1.52 -4.43
N ASP A 53 -3.99 -1.64 -5.05
CA ASP A 53 -4.22 -1.65 -6.49
C ASP A 53 -3.29 -2.63 -7.23
N THR A 54 -3.30 -3.86 -6.72
CA THR A 54 -2.42 -4.93 -7.18
C THR A 54 -2.88 -5.48 -8.52
N SER A 55 -4.19 -5.74 -8.67
CA SER A 55 -4.77 -6.36 -9.87
C SER A 55 -6.18 -5.84 -10.16
N TRP A 56 -6.47 -5.63 -11.45
CA TRP A 56 -7.79 -5.31 -11.97
C TRP A 56 -8.78 -6.48 -11.95
N ALA A 57 -8.37 -7.65 -11.47
CA ALA A 57 -9.22 -8.82 -11.45
C ALA A 57 -10.50 -8.60 -10.63
N MET A 58 -11.63 -9.15 -11.09
CA MET A 58 -12.93 -9.03 -10.42
C MET A 58 -13.18 -10.14 -9.39
N SER A 59 -12.36 -11.18 -9.37
CA SER A 59 -12.45 -12.29 -8.40
C SER A 59 -11.06 -12.75 -7.97
N LEU A 60 -10.99 -13.37 -6.79
CA LEU A 60 -9.73 -13.93 -6.28
C LEU A 60 -9.13 -14.97 -7.24
N GLU A 61 -9.96 -15.80 -7.85
CA GLU A 61 -9.52 -16.80 -8.83
C GLU A 61 -8.84 -16.14 -10.03
N ALA A 62 -9.44 -15.08 -10.58
CA ALA A 62 -8.85 -14.33 -11.69
C ALA A 62 -7.55 -13.61 -11.28
N ALA A 63 -7.47 -13.09 -10.04
CA ALA A 63 -6.29 -12.41 -9.53
C ALA A 63 -5.10 -13.36 -9.32
N MET A 64 -5.32 -14.67 -9.20
CA MET A 64 -4.24 -15.63 -8.92
C MET A 64 -3.14 -15.64 -9.97
N GLN A 65 -3.44 -15.33 -11.22
CA GLN A 65 -2.41 -15.20 -12.26
C GLN A 65 -1.43 -14.07 -11.91
N ASP A 66 -1.94 -12.90 -11.56
CA ASP A 66 -1.13 -11.73 -11.19
C ASP A 66 -0.42 -11.94 -9.86
N LEU A 67 -1.13 -12.45 -8.85
CA LEU A 67 -0.57 -12.74 -7.54
C LEU A 67 0.58 -13.77 -7.62
N ASN A 68 0.47 -14.80 -8.45
CA ASN A 68 1.56 -15.76 -8.63
C ASN A 68 2.80 -15.13 -9.26
N ARG A 69 2.66 -14.18 -10.18
CA ARG A 69 3.79 -13.42 -10.75
C ARG A 69 4.52 -12.62 -9.68
N ILE A 70 3.77 -11.96 -8.79
CA ILE A 70 4.35 -11.21 -7.66
C ILE A 70 4.95 -12.16 -6.62
N ALA A 71 4.30 -13.27 -6.33
CA ALA A 71 4.80 -14.27 -5.37
C ALA A 71 6.16 -14.86 -5.78
N ALA A 72 6.45 -14.95 -7.07
CA ALA A 72 7.73 -15.43 -7.61
C ALA A 72 8.90 -14.46 -7.39
N LEU A 73 8.66 -13.21 -7.00
CA LEU A 73 9.71 -12.24 -6.67
C LEU A 73 10.29 -12.54 -5.27
N PRO A 74 11.58 -12.24 -5.00
CA PRO A 74 12.19 -12.46 -3.67
C PRO A 74 11.59 -11.58 -2.58
N GLY A 75 11.82 -11.94 -1.32
CA GLY A 75 11.42 -11.21 -0.12
C GLY A 75 9.98 -11.51 0.33
N GLN A 76 9.64 -11.11 1.55
CA GLN A 76 8.29 -11.23 2.12
C GLN A 76 7.41 -10.08 1.58
N LYS A 77 6.13 -10.34 1.32
CA LYS A 77 5.19 -9.36 0.75
C LYS A 77 4.04 -9.12 1.72
N ILE A 78 3.91 -7.87 2.17
CA ILE A 78 2.75 -7.37 2.91
C ILE A 78 1.88 -6.64 1.90
N ILE A 79 0.63 -7.09 1.70
CA ILE A 79 -0.31 -6.46 0.77
C ILE A 79 -1.47 -5.84 1.55
N LEU A 80 -1.80 -4.60 1.28
CA LEU A 80 -3.05 -3.98 1.68
C LEU A 80 -3.95 -3.79 0.45
N ARG A 81 -5.25 -3.60 0.72
CA ARG A 81 -6.26 -3.43 -0.33
C ARG A 81 -6.21 -2.02 -0.91
N GLY A 82 -6.25 -1.89 -2.23
CA GLY A 82 -6.58 -0.66 -2.94
C GLY A 82 -8.07 -0.53 -3.31
N ASN A 83 -8.44 0.51 -4.02
CA ASN A 83 -9.83 0.72 -4.44
C ASN A 83 -10.20 -0.13 -5.67
N HIS A 84 -9.24 -0.50 -6.49
CA HIS A 84 -9.43 -1.37 -7.64
C HIS A 84 -9.19 -2.86 -7.36
N ASP A 85 -8.80 -3.25 -6.14
CA ASP A 85 -8.68 -4.65 -5.76
C ASP A 85 -10.06 -5.27 -5.47
N TYR A 86 -10.88 -5.41 -6.51
CA TYR A 86 -12.23 -6.02 -6.42
C TYR A 86 -12.18 -7.49 -6.06
N TRP A 87 -11.07 -8.17 -6.34
CA TRP A 87 -10.79 -9.55 -5.99
C TRP A 87 -10.63 -9.79 -4.47
N TRP A 88 -10.39 -8.72 -3.70
CA TRP A 88 -10.18 -8.81 -2.26
C TRP A 88 -11.38 -9.37 -1.53
N THR A 89 -11.16 -10.44 -0.76
CA THR A 89 -12.21 -11.14 -0.01
C THR A 89 -11.78 -11.37 1.44
N SER A 90 -12.28 -12.41 2.11
CA SER A 90 -11.88 -12.69 3.50
C SER A 90 -10.40 -13.11 3.57
N LEU A 91 -9.70 -12.68 4.63
CA LEU A 91 -8.30 -13.02 4.85
C LEU A 91 -8.04 -14.53 4.74
N LYS A 92 -8.95 -15.34 5.35
CA LYS A 92 -8.84 -16.81 5.32
C LYS A 92 -8.83 -17.36 3.89
N LYS A 93 -9.74 -16.88 3.03
CA LYS A 93 -9.81 -17.34 1.63
C LYS A 93 -8.57 -16.93 0.84
N MET A 94 -8.10 -15.69 1.04
CA MET A 94 -6.91 -15.19 0.35
C MET A 94 -5.64 -15.94 0.80
N GLN A 95 -5.47 -16.17 2.10
CA GLN A 95 -4.34 -16.96 2.64
C GLN A 95 -4.33 -18.39 2.12
N GLN A 96 -5.51 -19.02 2.05
CA GLN A 96 -5.62 -20.38 1.49
C GLN A 96 -5.29 -20.42 -0.01
N ALA A 97 -5.84 -19.49 -0.80
CA ALA A 97 -5.61 -19.43 -2.24
C ALA A 97 -4.14 -19.17 -2.60
N THR A 98 -3.48 -18.32 -1.81
CA THR A 98 -2.08 -17.95 -2.05
C THR A 98 -1.08 -18.83 -1.30
N GLU A 99 -1.54 -19.88 -0.61
CA GLU A 99 -0.69 -20.82 0.15
C GLU A 99 0.21 -20.11 1.17
N GLY A 100 -0.27 -18.98 1.72
CA GLY A 100 0.48 -18.19 2.69
C GLY A 100 1.67 -17.39 2.11
N LYS A 101 1.78 -17.27 0.77
CA LYS A 101 2.85 -16.49 0.12
C LYS A 101 2.78 -14.99 0.35
N PHE A 102 1.65 -14.51 0.89
CA PHE A 102 1.40 -13.09 1.19
C PHE A 102 0.92 -12.87 2.61
N MET A 103 1.30 -11.75 3.18
CA MET A 103 0.80 -11.21 4.43
C MET A 103 -0.25 -10.13 4.12
N PHE A 104 -1.54 -10.43 4.32
CA PHE A 104 -2.64 -9.49 4.01
C PHE A 104 -2.91 -8.58 5.20
N LEU A 105 -2.68 -7.28 5.01
CA LEU A 105 -2.83 -6.24 6.04
C LEU A 105 -4.26 -5.70 6.07
N GLN A 106 -5.01 -6.08 7.12
CA GLN A 106 -6.39 -5.62 7.34
C GLN A 106 -6.80 -5.81 8.80
N ASN A 107 -6.88 -4.75 9.59
CA ASN A 107 -7.14 -4.76 11.04
C ASN A 107 -6.12 -5.57 11.87
N ASN A 108 -4.98 -5.89 11.32
CA ASN A 108 -3.85 -6.60 11.92
C ASN A 108 -2.57 -5.82 11.68
N PHE A 109 -1.44 -6.35 12.10
CA PHE A 109 -0.12 -5.83 11.80
C PHE A 109 0.83 -6.98 11.45
N PHE A 110 1.99 -6.62 10.89
CA PHE A 110 3.08 -7.56 10.67
C PHE A 110 4.39 -7.00 11.22
N ALA A 111 5.18 -7.86 11.84
CA ALA A 111 6.49 -7.51 12.37
C ALA A 111 7.54 -7.51 11.24
N CYS A 112 8.36 -6.46 11.19
CA CYS A 112 9.57 -6.39 10.39
C CYS A 112 10.72 -6.02 11.35
N GLY A 113 11.42 -7.04 11.87
CA GLY A 113 12.34 -6.84 12.98
C GLY A 113 11.63 -6.30 14.24
N ASP A 114 12.09 -5.16 14.74
CA ASP A 114 11.52 -4.45 15.90
C ASP A 114 10.44 -3.41 15.53
N VAL A 115 10.09 -3.33 14.27
CA VAL A 115 9.09 -2.40 13.73
C VAL A 115 7.80 -3.14 13.39
N ALA A 116 6.65 -2.55 13.71
CA ALA A 116 5.35 -3.03 13.28
C ALA A 116 4.88 -2.27 12.03
N VAL A 117 4.55 -2.99 10.97
CA VAL A 117 3.86 -2.49 9.78
C VAL A 117 2.37 -2.58 10.03
N CYS A 118 1.71 -1.43 10.12
CA CYS A 118 0.29 -1.26 10.39
C CYS A 118 -0.37 -0.56 9.20
N GLY A 119 -1.68 -0.72 9.01
CA GLY A 119 -2.31 -0.03 7.90
C GLY A 119 -3.80 -0.27 7.71
N SER A 120 -4.34 0.52 6.79
CA SER A 120 -5.70 0.38 6.23
C SER A 120 -5.69 0.83 4.78
N ARG A 121 -6.84 0.70 4.09
CA ARG A 121 -6.93 1.25 2.74
C ARG A 121 -6.82 2.78 2.71
N GLY A 122 -7.21 3.46 3.79
CA GLY A 122 -7.45 4.89 3.74
C GLY A 122 -8.70 5.21 2.91
N TRP A 123 -8.97 6.48 2.69
CA TRP A 123 -10.05 6.97 1.83
C TRP A 123 -9.81 8.40 1.42
N ILE A 124 -10.57 8.87 0.41
CA ILE A 124 -10.59 10.27 0.02
C ILE A 124 -10.85 11.16 1.25
N LEU A 125 -10.12 12.28 1.34
CA LEU A 125 -10.15 13.14 2.52
C LEU A 125 -11.31 14.15 2.45
N PRO A 126 -11.85 14.58 3.61
CA PRO A 126 -12.90 15.60 3.67
C PRO A 126 -12.56 16.95 3.05
N SER A 127 -11.28 17.24 2.87
CA SER A 127 -10.78 18.44 2.19
C SER A 127 -10.85 18.38 0.66
N SER A 128 -11.10 17.19 0.10
CA SER A 128 -11.27 17.02 -1.35
C SER A 128 -12.62 17.56 -1.82
N GLU A 129 -12.63 18.26 -2.94
CA GLU A 129 -13.87 18.70 -3.60
C GLU A 129 -14.75 17.53 -4.06
N ALA A 130 -14.15 16.35 -4.27
CA ALA A 130 -14.87 15.14 -4.65
C ALA A 130 -15.46 14.38 -3.45
N PHE A 131 -15.22 14.83 -2.20
CA PHE A 131 -15.72 14.16 -1.01
C PHE A 131 -17.23 14.37 -0.86
N THR A 132 -17.96 13.28 -0.66
CA THR A 132 -19.41 13.26 -0.49
C THR A 132 -19.83 12.79 0.91
N ASP A 133 -21.11 12.89 1.25
CA ASP A 133 -21.63 12.35 2.51
C ASP A 133 -21.51 10.81 2.59
N ASP A 134 -21.58 10.11 1.47
CA ASP A 134 -21.38 8.66 1.41
C ASP A 134 -19.92 8.28 1.73
N ASP A 135 -18.96 9.13 1.37
CA ASP A 135 -17.54 8.90 1.65
C ASP A 135 -17.23 9.01 3.14
N ARG A 136 -17.98 9.82 3.89
CA ARG A 136 -17.78 10.03 5.33
C ARG A 136 -17.81 8.71 6.11
N HIS A 137 -18.73 7.82 5.81
CA HIS A 137 -18.83 6.52 6.50
C HIS A 137 -17.64 5.63 6.19
N ILE A 138 -17.12 5.69 4.95
CA ILE A 138 -15.96 4.92 4.53
C ILE A 138 -14.70 5.49 5.18
N TYR A 139 -14.52 6.81 5.14
CA TYR A 139 -13.40 7.52 5.77
C TYR A 139 -13.27 7.17 7.25
N LEU A 140 -14.36 7.30 8.02
CA LEU A 140 -14.37 6.97 9.45
C LEU A 140 -14.08 5.48 9.70
N ARG A 141 -14.61 4.58 8.87
CA ARG A 141 -14.34 3.14 8.97
C ARG A 141 -12.88 2.82 8.71
N GLU A 142 -12.25 3.47 7.75
CA GLU A 142 -10.83 3.25 7.46
C GLU A 142 -9.92 3.81 8.58
N GLY A 143 -10.33 4.90 9.25
CA GLY A 143 -9.69 5.36 10.49
C GLY A 143 -9.76 4.32 11.60
N ILE A 144 -10.95 3.73 11.85
CA ILE A 144 -11.13 2.66 12.84
C ILE A 144 -10.24 1.44 12.48
N ARG A 145 -10.13 1.09 11.21
CA ARG A 145 -9.30 -0.04 10.77
C ARG A 145 -7.82 0.20 11.02
N LEU A 146 -7.35 1.43 10.75
CA LEU A 146 -5.98 1.82 11.05
C LEU A 146 -5.73 1.79 12.56
N GLU A 147 -6.65 2.32 13.35
CA GLU A 147 -6.53 2.29 14.80
C GLU A 147 -6.46 0.86 15.35
N ASN A 148 -7.34 -0.05 14.86
CA ASN A 148 -7.29 -1.47 15.23
C ASN A 148 -5.91 -2.09 14.92
N SER A 149 -5.34 -1.79 13.77
CA SER A 149 -4.02 -2.26 13.36
C SER A 149 -2.91 -1.76 14.29
N LEU A 150 -2.89 -0.45 14.56
CA LEU A 150 -1.91 0.20 15.46
C LEU A 150 -2.07 -0.29 16.91
N ALA A 151 -3.30 -0.38 17.41
CA ALA A 151 -3.60 -0.86 18.76
C ALA A 151 -3.17 -2.33 18.94
N ALA A 152 -3.41 -3.18 17.95
CA ALA A 152 -2.97 -4.58 17.98
C ALA A 152 -1.45 -4.68 18.10
N ALA A 153 -0.71 -3.89 17.33
CA ALA A 153 0.75 -3.85 17.39
C ALA A 153 1.25 -3.30 18.74
N LYS A 154 0.63 -2.21 19.24
CA LYS A 154 0.95 -1.64 20.56
C LYS A 154 0.73 -2.63 21.68
N ASN A 155 -0.41 -3.37 21.66
CA ASN A 155 -0.73 -4.39 22.66
C ASN A 155 0.21 -5.60 22.58
N ALA A 156 0.81 -5.87 21.41
CA ALA A 156 1.85 -6.88 21.23
C ALA A 156 3.25 -6.41 21.69
N GLY A 157 3.37 -5.17 22.19
CA GLY A 157 4.59 -4.63 22.77
C GLY A 157 5.46 -3.84 21.80
N PHE A 158 5.02 -3.59 20.56
CA PHE A 158 5.75 -2.74 19.63
C PHE A 158 5.66 -1.26 20.03
N ASN A 159 6.74 -0.54 19.76
CA ASN A 159 6.87 0.90 20.01
C ASN A 159 7.44 1.68 18.81
N LYS A 160 7.72 0.98 17.71
CA LYS A 160 8.13 1.56 16.42
C LYS A 160 7.11 1.15 15.37
N PHE A 161 6.56 2.11 14.66
CA PHE A 161 5.45 1.88 13.71
C PHE A 161 5.74 2.51 12.36
N VAL A 162 5.45 1.74 11.31
CA VAL A 162 5.31 2.20 9.93
C VAL A 162 3.85 2.04 9.54
N ALA A 163 3.23 3.11 9.09
CA ALA A 163 1.87 3.06 8.53
C ALA A 163 1.93 2.84 7.02
N ALA A 164 1.05 1.98 6.52
CA ALA A 164 0.84 1.76 5.10
C ALA A 164 -0.62 2.03 4.76
N LEU A 165 -0.86 2.94 3.83
CA LEU A 165 -2.18 3.28 3.31
C LEU A 165 -2.20 3.11 1.78
N HIS A 166 -3.39 2.97 1.19
CA HIS A 166 -3.52 3.11 -0.25
C HIS A 166 -3.81 4.57 -0.61
N TYR A 167 -4.83 5.19 -0.01
CA TYR A 167 -5.09 6.62 -0.19
C TYR A 167 -4.11 7.49 0.60
N PRO A 168 -3.75 8.68 0.10
CA PRO A 168 -2.94 9.65 0.86
C PRO A 168 -3.58 9.97 2.22
N PRO A 169 -2.80 9.99 3.32
CA PRO A 169 -3.30 10.37 4.63
C PRO A 169 -3.51 11.88 4.80
N LEU A 170 -2.88 12.68 3.95
CA LEU A 170 -2.96 14.14 3.86
C LEU A 170 -2.61 14.58 2.45
N TYR A 171 -3.10 15.74 2.01
CA TYR A 171 -2.73 16.36 0.73
C TYR A 171 -1.70 17.48 0.92
N LYS A 172 -1.69 18.15 2.09
CA LYS A 172 -0.79 19.25 2.43
C LYS A 172 -0.11 18.99 3.78
N ALA A 173 1.08 19.55 3.98
CA ALA A 173 1.91 19.33 5.16
C ALA A 173 1.22 19.67 6.50
N ASP A 174 0.35 20.67 6.50
CA ASP A 174 -0.36 21.18 7.68
C ASP A 174 -1.77 20.57 7.86
N GLU A 175 -2.19 19.68 6.97
CA GLU A 175 -3.53 19.10 7.00
C GLU A 175 -3.73 18.14 8.17
N GLU A 176 -4.81 18.34 8.92
CA GLU A 176 -5.24 17.46 10.00
C GLU A 176 -6.33 16.50 9.52
N THR A 177 -6.08 15.20 9.70
CA THR A 177 -6.99 14.13 9.33
C THR A 177 -7.04 13.08 10.45
N ILE A 178 -8.06 12.20 10.43
CA ILE A 178 -8.10 11.09 11.40
C ILE A 178 -6.85 10.21 11.31
N PHE A 179 -6.20 10.13 10.14
CA PHE A 179 -4.98 9.35 9.95
C PHE A 179 -3.78 10.03 10.63
N THR A 180 -3.59 11.34 10.42
CA THR A 180 -2.50 12.10 11.04
C THR A 180 -2.65 12.21 12.56
N GLU A 181 -3.89 12.29 13.08
CA GLU A 181 -4.17 12.21 14.52
C GLU A 181 -3.77 10.85 15.10
N LEU A 182 -4.08 9.75 14.41
CA LEU A 182 -3.67 8.41 14.81
C LEU A 182 -2.15 8.24 14.75
N PHE A 183 -1.47 8.82 13.77
CA PHE A 183 -0.01 8.78 13.70
C PHE A 183 0.61 9.46 14.91
N ALA A 184 0.13 10.64 15.29
CA ALA A 184 0.59 11.34 16.49
C ALA A 184 0.30 10.54 17.76
N LYS A 185 -0.92 9.96 17.88
CA LYS A 185 -1.35 9.18 19.06
C LYS A 185 -0.47 7.95 19.30
N TYR A 186 -0.04 7.27 18.25
CA TYR A 186 0.72 6.02 18.35
C TYR A 186 2.24 6.20 18.17
N GLY A 187 2.70 7.35 17.72
CA GLY A 187 4.12 7.61 17.42
C GLY A 187 4.57 6.92 16.14
N VAL A 188 3.77 7.01 15.07
CA VAL A 188 4.14 6.53 13.74
C VAL A 188 5.26 7.41 13.20
N ALA A 189 6.38 6.82 12.77
CA ALA A 189 7.52 7.56 12.22
C ALA A 189 7.53 7.65 10.69
N HIS A 190 6.93 6.69 10.02
CA HIS A 190 6.89 6.65 8.54
C HIS A 190 5.49 6.26 8.06
N CYS A 191 5.02 6.94 7.01
CA CYS A 191 3.81 6.57 6.29
C CYS A 191 4.12 6.42 4.81
N VAL A 192 3.78 5.26 4.24
CA VAL A 192 3.86 5.00 2.80
C VAL A 192 2.46 4.86 2.24
N PHE A 193 2.22 5.40 1.05
CA PHE A 193 0.89 5.39 0.42
C PHE A 193 0.99 5.37 -1.10
N GLY A 194 -0.08 4.95 -1.77
CA GLY A 194 -0.20 4.85 -3.22
C GLY A 194 -1.29 5.74 -3.79
N HIS A 195 -2.06 5.20 -4.74
CA HIS A 195 -3.29 5.75 -5.32
C HIS A 195 -3.10 6.90 -6.32
N ILE A 196 -2.11 7.75 -6.13
CA ILE A 196 -1.92 8.96 -6.95
C ILE A 196 -0.92 8.67 -8.07
N HIS A 197 -1.28 9.03 -9.28
CA HIS A 197 -0.54 8.69 -10.51
C HIS A 197 -0.15 9.92 -11.34
N GLY A 198 0.87 9.75 -12.17
CA GLY A 198 1.24 10.72 -13.20
C GLY A 198 1.53 12.11 -12.65
N GLN A 199 0.93 13.12 -13.28
CA GLN A 199 1.16 14.53 -12.91
C GLN A 199 0.51 14.93 -11.57
N ASP A 200 -0.53 14.22 -11.13
CA ASP A 200 -1.21 14.50 -9.87
C ASP A 200 -0.33 14.23 -8.65
N ALA A 201 0.70 13.42 -8.81
CA ALA A 201 1.70 13.18 -7.77
C ALA A 201 2.41 14.46 -7.31
N GLY A 202 2.59 15.45 -8.19
CA GLY A 202 3.17 16.75 -7.85
C GLY A 202 2.30 17.63 -6.94
N ASN A 203 1.04 17.27 -6.74
CA ASN A 203 0.08 17.98 -5.91
C ASN A 203 -0.09 17.39 -4.51
N ILE A 204 0.60 16.27 -4.21
CA ILE A 204 0.49 15.55 -2.95
C ILE A 204 1.75 15.79 -2.12
N PHE A 205 1.56 16.01 -0.83
CA PHE A 205 2.68 16.22 0.07
C PHE A 205 3.51 14.95 0.23
N GLU A 206 4.80 15.07 -0.02
CA GLU A 206 5.85 14.13 0.38
C GLU A 206 6.89 14.87 1.22
N GLY A 207 7.51 14.18 2.17
CA GLY A 207 8.51 14.75 3.06
C GLY A 207 8.19 14.52 4.52
N GLU A 208 8.77 15.32 5.40
CA GLU A 208 8.61 15.19 6.84
C GLU A 208 7.76 16.33 7.40
N THR A 209 6.73 15.97 8.18
CA THR A 209 5.95 16.91 8.98
C THR A 209 5.44 16.19 10.24
N ARG A 210 5.38 16.89 11.38
CA ARG A 210 4.89 16.37 12.68
C ARG A 210 5.56 15.04 13.07
N ASP A 211 6.89 14.96 12.91
CA ASP A 211 7.72 13.77 13.19
C ASP A 211 7.37 12.52 12.38
N VAL A 212 6.63 12.67 11.27
CA VAL A 212 6.28 11.59 10.34
C VAL A 212 6.86 11.86 8.96
N THR A 213 7.58 10.90 8.41
CA THR A 213 8.02 10.93 7.00
C THR A 213 6.96 10.30 6.12
N TYR A 214 6.44 11.06 5.16
CA TYR A 214 5.40 10.66 4.19
C TYR A 214 6.02 10.39 2.83
N LYS A 215 5.70 9.24 2.22
CA LYS A 215 6.24 8.85 0.93
C LYS A 215 5.17 8.23 0.03
N LEU A 216 4.98 8.84 -1.15
CA LEU A 216 4.19 8.26 -2.23
C LEU A 216 5.00 7.12 -2.89
N VAL A 217 4.38 5.95 -3.04
CA VAL A 217 5.02 4.76 -3.60
C VAL A 217 4.28 4.14 -4.78
N SER A 218 3.40 4.90 -5.44
CA SER A 218 2.79 4.47 -6.70
C SER A 218 3.89 4.21 -7.73
N CYS A 219 3.88 3.03 -8.33
CA CYS A 219 5.02 2.53 -9.10
C CYS A 219 5.42 3.44 -10.26
N ASP A 220 4.46 4.04 -10.96
CA ASP A 220 4.72 4.93 -12.10
C ASP A 220 5.43 6.23 -11.72
N THR A 221 5.18 6.74 -10.50
CA THR A 221 5.83 7.94 -9.96
C THR A 221 7.26 7.67 -9.48
N GLN A 222 7.57 6.41 -9.20
CA GLN A 222 8.84 5.95 -8.65
C GLN A 222 9.68 5.18 -9.69
N ASN A 223 9.48 5.43 -10.99
CA ASN A 223 10.15 4.72 -12.08
C ASN A 223 10.06 3.19 -11.95
N PHE A 224 8.94 2.68 -11.44
CA PHE A 224 8.67 1.26 -11.20
C PHE A 224 9.68 0.58 -10.27
N MET A 225 10.25 1.33 -9.33
CA MET A 225 11.27 0.87 -8.40
C MET A 225 10.72 0.81 -6.96
N PRO A 226 10.84 -0.32 -6.25
CA PRO A 226 10.57 -0.39 -4.82
C PRO A 226 11.40 0.63 -4.04
N GLN A 227 10.75 1.37 -3.15
CA GLN A 227 11.34 2.45 -2.39
C GLN A 227 11.77 1.96 -1.00
N LEU A 228 12.99 2.26 -0.59
CA LEU A 228 13.46 1.96 0.76
C LEU A 228 12.70 2.80 1.79
N VAL A 229 12.15 2.14 2.81
CA VAL A 229 11.47 2.74 3.95
C VAL A 229 12.40 2.70 5.17
N LEU A 230 12.95 1.52 5.45
CA LEU A 230 13.91 1.31 6.56
C LEU A 230 15.03 0.37 6.11
N PRO A 231 16.28 0.63 6.52
CA PRO A 231 17.44 -0.21 6.18
C PRO A 231 17.44 -1.58 6.89
#